data_5bfa4adb230d33a38f63f613406a8cec
#
_entry.id   5bfa4adb230d33a38f63f613406a8cec
#
_cell.length_a   1.000
_cell.length_b   1.000
_cell.length_c   1.000
_cell.angle_alpha   90.00
_cell.angle_beta   90.00
_cell.angle_gamma   90.00
#
_symmetry.space_group_name_H-M   'P 1'
#
loop_
_entity.id
_entity.type
_entity.pdbx_description
1 polymer ?
#
loop_
_entity_poly.entity_id
_entity_poly.type
_entity_poly.pdbx_seq_one_letter_code
_entity_poly.pdbx_strand_id
1 'polypeptide(L)'
;RVLQIPTGRQPRGIVVNSTDKAAYVMNYISRDVTVIDLSGPVEKVIATLSSTAFPAPGTAEDLLHIGKELYHTSIGDFDPPAAGLPAISGRMSNNGWGSCASCHPFGLTDNVVWIFGAGPRRTIPQHADFAPGDPTILRALNWSAIFDEEEDFELNIRGASGGLGLIVGADGVTPEPTVAAFTPANGGRRQLKVRGQNACDALKTYIAKGIRAPISPVSKTDPDVLAGRQLFTQNNCQNCHGSSLWTMSRVRAAAPPDASLLNAGQLLTELRPTTTFDATAFNEVRANAVAPLGAGGYNPPTLLSLFAFPQTFFHNGSVNTLEAVMQNAAHRSAGTGGVDGLTNAAQRAQLIRFLLSIDASTVPINPAAAGGVSSISAASYAGTAVAPESIAASFGDRLAPGVVLNTSAQLSPALAGSTLTVRDSAGVLRLGRLYFVSPGQINFEVPASTAVGEATITVLTGTGSTSTGKVAIKNASPGIFTANGNGAGVPAALAVRVSADGTQTPVNVFACDAAGRCAPAPMSMGAATDQIFVSLYGTGVRKRTDLEKVTCTIGGVAAPVSFAGAQGSIGLDQINIQIPNSLRGRGEVAVLLTVDGETSNPVTLNVQ
;
A
#
# COMPACT_ATOMS: atom_id res chain seq x y z
N ARG A 1 37.07 -8.47 31.81
CA ARG A 1 37.62 -7.77 30.65
C ARG A 1 39.08 -7.44 30.95
N VAL A 2 40.02 -8.09 30.26
CA VAL A 2 41.44 -7.97 30.54
C VAL A 2 42.09 -6.93 29.61
N LEU A 3 41.73 -6.95 28.32
CA LEU A 3 42.27 -6.06 27.32
C LEU A 3 41.20 -5.64 26.30
N GLN A 4 41.31 -4.45 25.74
CA GLN A 4 40.52 -3.97 24.61
C GLN A 4 41.48 -3.55 23.51
N ILE A 5 41.34 -4.18 22.34
CA ILE A 5 42.18 -3.95 21.19
C ILE A 5 41.36 -3.18 20.15
N PRO A 6 41.77 -2.00 19.70
CA PRO A 6 41.11 -1.26 18.65
C PRO A 6 41.21 -2.02 17.31
N THR A 7 40.07 -2.14 16.61
CA THR A 7 40.02 -2.73 15.27
C THR A 7 39.41 -1.74 14.29
N GLY A 8 39.22 -2.13 13.04
CA GLY A 8 38.36 -1.39 12.11
C GLY A 8 36.89 -1.43 12.49
N ARG A 9 36.06 -0.76 11.70
CA ARG A 9 34.62 -0.63 11.97
C ARG A 9 33.87 -1.95 11.72
N GLN A 10 33.00 -2.32 12.64
CA GLN A 10 32.15 -3.51 12.64
C GLN A 10 32.96 -4.82 12.49
N PRO A 11 33.77 -5.19 13.48
CA PRO A 11 34.47 -6.48 13.49
C PRO A 11 33.42 -7.60 13.56
N ARG A 12 33.51 -8.60 12.66
CA ARG A 12 32.52 -9.68 12.54
C ARG A 12 33.09 -11.08 12.69
N GLY A 13 34.31 -11.28 12.29
CA GLY A 13 34.95 -12.58 12.35
C GLY A 13 36.37 -12.44 12.86
N ILE A 14 36.79 -13.42 13.64
CA ILE A 14 38.16 -13.57 14.10
C ILE A 14 38.64 -14.98 13.81
N VAL A 15 39.85 -15.10 13.32
CA VAL A 15 40.53 -16.37 13.16
C VAL A 15 41.93 -16.27 13.72
N VAL A 16 42.41 -17.29 14.41
CA VAL A 16 43.76 -17.41 14.92
C VAL A 16 44.54 -18.33 13.98
N ASN A 17 45.79 -18.04 13.69
CA ASN A 17 46.63 -18.86 12.86
C ASN A 17 47.02 -20.18 13.59
N SER A 18 47.50 -21.18 12.84
CA SER A 18 47.79 -22.53 13.34
C SER A 18 48.93 -22.59 14.38
N THR A 19 49.65 -21.49 14.58
CA THR A 19 50.71 -21.37 15.58
C THR A 19 50.34 -20.57 16.81
N ASP A 20 49.06 -20.11 16.90
CA ASP A 20 48.51 -19.29 17.97
C ASP A 20 49.27 -17.96 18.20
N LYS A 21 49.99 -17.46 17.18
CA LYS A 21 50.81 -16.26 17.29
C LYS A 21 50.20 -15.01 16.63
N ALA A 22 49.14 -15.19 15.85
CA ALA A 22 48.45 -14.08 15.20
C ALA A 22 46.96 -14.32 15.09
N ALA A 23 46.18 -13.28 15.35
CA ALA A 23 44.76 -13.24 15.07
C ALA A 23 44.44 -12.25 13.94
N TYR A 24 43.46 -12.61 13.12
CA TYR A 24 42.98 -11.82 11.99
C TYR A 24 41.52 -11.47 12.24
N VAL A 25 41.21 -10.19 12.30
CA VAL A 25 39.86 -9.69 12.55
C VAL A 25 39.32 -9.05 11.29
N MET A 26 38.28 -9.60 10.72
CA MET A 26 37.57 -9.02 9.57
C MET A 26 36.70 -7.84 10.02
N ASN A 27 36.95 -6.67 9.46
CA ASN A 27 36.19 -5.46 9.72
C ASN A 27 35.25 -5.16 8.55
N TYR A 28 33.97 -5.46 8.77
CA TYR A 28 32.97 -5.53 7.71
C TYR A 28 32.66 -4.17 7.06
N ILE A 29 32.70 -3.08 7.83
CA ILE A 29 32.41 -1.73 7.34
C ILE A 29 33.64 -1.04 6.81
N SER A 30 34.76 -1.08 7.53
CA SER A 30 36.00 -0.48 7.07
C SER A 30 36.70 -1.26 5.95
N ARG A 31 36.20 -2.45 5.59
CA ARG A 31 36.66 -3.29 4.45
C ARG A 31 38.16 -3.61 4.55
N ASP A 32 38.57 -3.96 5.75
CA ASP A 32 39.97 -4.32 6.06
C ASP A 32 40.04 -5.49 7.04
N VAL A 33 41.23 -5.99 7.27
CA VAL A 33 41.54 -7.01 8.24
C VAL A 33 42.57 -6.45 9.22
N THR A 34 42.22 -6.40 10.50
CA THR A 34 43.17 -6.08 11.56
C THR A 34 43.97 -7.31 11.91
N VAL A 35 45.28 -7.21 11.90
CA VAL A 35 46.21 -8.26 12.30
C VAL A 35 46.73 -7.97 13.71
N ILE A 36 46.52 -8.92 14.61
CA ILE A 36 46.90 -8.82 16.01
C ILE A 36 48.00 -9.82 16.31
N ASP A 37 49.10 -9.34 16.84
CA ASP A 37 50.20 -10.17 17.36
C ASP A 37 49.78 -10.74 18.72
N LEU A 38 49.83 -12.06 18.84
CA LEU A 38 49.55 -12.83 20.04
C LEU A 38 50.81 -13.44 20.65
N SER A 39 52.00 -13.21 20.06
CA SER A 39 53.24 -13.85 20.47
C SER A 39 53.91 -13.21 21.67
N GLY A 40 53.51 -11.99 22.01
CA GLY A 40 54.06 -11.19 23.11
C GLY A 40 53.29 -11.30 24.42
N PRO A 41 53.75 -10.69 25.51
CA PRO A 41 53.06 -10.66 26.79
C PRO A 41 51.80 -9.79 26.79
N VAL A 42 51.63 -8.96 25.76
CA VAL A 42 50.43 -8.11 25.53
C VAL A 42 50.11 -8.12 24.06
N GLU A 43 48.89 -8.44 23.74
CA GLU A 43 48.36 -8.47 22.40
C GLU A 43 48.28 -7.05 21.80
N LYS A 44 48.70 -6.88 20.58
CA LYS A 44 48.72 -5.58 19.90
C LYS A 44 48.44 -5.70 18.40
N VAL A 45 47.84 -4.64 17.85
CA VAL A 45 47.67 -4.51 16.39
C VAL A 45 49.05 -4.25 15.76
N ILE A 46 49.39 -5.09 14.77
CA ILE A 46 50.63 -4.97 14.02
C ILE A 46 50.44 -4.57 12.56
N ALA A 47 49.22 -4.77 12.03
CA ALA A 47 48.88 -4.34 10.68
C ALA A 47 47.37 -4.15 10.52
N THR A 48 46.99 -3.32 9.56
CA THR A 48 45.64 -3.27 9.00
C THR A 48 45.76 -3.44 7.49
N LEU A 49 45.17 -4.51 6.96
CA LEU A 49 45.26 -4.90 5.56
C LEU A 49 43.94 -4.57 4.85
N SER A 50 43.97 -3.69 3.85
CA SER A 50 42.78 -3.41 3.04
C SER A 50 42.36 -4.67 2.28
N SER A 51 41.09 -5.03 2.37
CA SER A 51 40.51 -6.15 1.63
C SER A 51 39.93 -5.73 0.28
N THR A 52 39.33 -4.54 0.22
CA THR A 52 38.69 -4.00 -0.99
C THR A 52 38.68 -2.49 -0.91
N ALA A 53 38.88 -1.81 -2.03
CA ALA A 53 38.77 -0.35 -2.10
C ALA A 53 37.36 0.14 -1.74
N PHE A 54 37.28 1.33 -1.16
CA PHE A 54 35.99 2.00 -0.99
C PHE A 54 35.41 2.35 -2.36
N PRO A 55 34.07 2.37 -2.50
CA PRO A 55 33.43 2.88 -3.70
C PRO A 55 33.80 4.35 -3.95
N ALA A 56 33.81 4.74 -5.21
CA ALA A 56 34.03 6.13 -5.58
C ALA A 56 32.87 7.00 -5.02
N PRO A 57 33.16 8.14 -4.40
CA PRO A 57 32.17 9.03 -3.83
C PRO A 57 31.06 9.41 -4.84
N GLY A 58 29.81 9.43 -4.40
CA GLY A 58 28.67 9.83 -5.21
C GLY A 58 28.13 8.75 -6.17
N THR A 59 28.73 7.55 -6.21
CA THR A 59 28.24 6.44 -7.02
C THR A 59 27.12 5.66 -6.33
N ALA A 60 26.41 4.82 -7.09
CA ALA A 60 25.39 3.92 -6.54
C ALA A 60 25.98 2.93 -5.53
N GLU A 61 27.21 2.48 -5.75
CA GLU A 61 27.93 1.61 -4.83
C GLU A 61 28.33 2.35 -3.53
N ASP A 62 28.66 3.66 -3.62
CA ASP A 62 28.90 4.47 -2.43
C ASP A 62 27.62 4.69 -1.65
N LEU A 63 26.48 4.97 -2.31
CA LEU A 63 25.18 5.06 -1.66
C LEU A 63 24.83 3.76 -0.91
N LEU A 64 25.04 2.61 -1.54
CA LEU A 64 24.85 1.30 -0.92
C LEU A 64 25.78 1.12 0.31
N HIS A 65 27.02 1.54 0.20
CA HIS A 65 28.01 1.43 1.28
C HIS A 65 27.68 2.36 2.45
N ILE A 66 27.23 3.58 2.19
CA ILE A 66 26.72 4.51 3.20
C ILE A 66 25.53 3.88 3.93
N GLY A 67 24.59 3.30 3.20
CA GLY A 67 23.45 2.61 3.81
C GLY A 67 23.88 1.44 4.70
N LYS A 68 24.89 0.68 4.26
CA LYS A 68 25.51 -0.37 5.07
C LYS A 68 26.15 0.19 6.35
N GLU A 69 26.86 1.30 6.27
CA GLU A 69 27.45 1.98 7.44
C GLU A 69 26.36 2.41 8.43
N LEU A 70 25.33 3.10 7.96
CA LEU A 70 24.22 3.59 8.78
C LEU A 70 23.41 2.45 9.42
N TYR A 71 23.20 1.37 8.69
CA TYR A 71 22.51 0.20 9.20
C TYR A 71 23.22 -0.47 10.40
N HIS A 72 24.56 -0.36 10.46
CA HIS A 72 25.37 -1.00 11.47
C HIS A 72 25.91 -0.04 12.54
N THR A 73 25.58 1.24 12.48
CA THR A 73 25.97 2.21 13.51
C THR A 73 24.79 2.53 14.44
N SER A 74 25.08 2.66 15.72
CA SER A 74 24.12 3.11 16.73
C SER A 74 24.11 4.63 16.92
N ILE A 75 25.11 5.32 16.40
CA ILE A 75 25.31 6.78 16.56
C ILE A 75 25.05 7.50 15.24
N GLY A 76 25.72 7.07 14.16
CA GLY A 76 25.77 7.73 12.87
C GLY A 76 26.71 8.95 12.87
N ASP A 77 27.49 9.08 11.81
CA ASP A 77 28.31 10.26 11.53
C ASP A 77 27.82 10.87 10.22
N PHE A 78 27.38 12.12 10.29
CA PHE A 78 26.77 12.84 9.16
C PHE A 78 27.60 14.08 8.82
N ASP A 79 27.46 14.52 7.59
CA ASP A 79 28.12 15.71 7.10
C ASP A 79 27.77 16.93 7.96
N PRO A 80 28.69 17.88 8.14
CA PRO A 80 28.39 19.13 8.81
C PRO A 80 27.33 19.92 8.03
N PRO A 81 26.46 20.67 8.70
CA PRO A 81 25.39 21.44 8.06
C PRO A 81 25.90 22.58 7.17
N ALA A 82 27.14 23.06 7.44
CA ALA A 82 27.83 24.04 6.64
C ALA A 82 29.35 23.86 6.80
N ALA A 83 30.11 24.39 5.85
CA ALA A 83 31.57 24.36 5.90
C ALA A 83 32.13 25.01 7.19
N GLY A 84 33.05 24.33 7.86
CA GLY A 84 33.66 24.77 9.12
C GLY A 84 32.88 24.46 10.39
N LEU A 85 31.67 23.88 10.29
CA LEU A 85 30.94 23.38 11.45
C LEU A 85 31.28 21.90 11.71
N PRO A 86 31.08 21.41 12.95
CA PRO A 86 31.31 20.00 13.29
C PRO A 86 30.32 19.08 12.59
N ALA A 87 30.75 17.83 12.36
CA ALA A 87 29.88 16.76 11.91
C ALA A 87 28.74 16.50 12.91
N ILE A 88 27.60 16.03 12.42
CA ILE A 88 26.44 15.70 13.25
C ILE A 88 26.54 14.22 13.63
N SER A 89 26.26 13.89 14.88
CA SER A 89 26.24 12.51 15.38
C SER A 89 25.12 12.30 16.41
N GLY A 90 24.96 11.07 16.90
CA GLY A 90 23.98 10.76 17.95
C GLY A 90 22.52 10.71 17.48
N ARG A 91 22.30 10.46 16.20
CA ARG A 91 20.96 10.52 15.57
C ARG A 91 20.22 9.21 15.55
N MET A 92 20.91 8.06 15.53
CA MET A 92 20.32 6.75 15.28
C MET A 92 19.65 6.15 16.50
N SER A 93 20.23 6.34 17.69
CA SER A 93 19.64 5.86 18.94
C SER A 93 20.07 6.70 20.13
N ASN A 94 19.30 6.67 21.23
CA ASN A 94 19.65 7.37 22.46
C ASN A 94 20.89 6.73 23.09
N ASN A 95 21.92 7.53 23.36
CA ASN A 95 23.20 7.08 23.90
C ASN A 95 23.87 5.93 23.10
N GLY A 96 23.52 5.74 21.82
CA GLY A 96 24.12 4.72 20.97
C GLY A 96 23.87 3.28 21.42
N TRP A 97 22.72 2.99 22.03
CA TRP A 97 22.45 1.66 22.56
C TRP A 97 22.19 0.59 21.49
N GLY A 98 21.70 0.96 20.32
CA GLY A 98 21.34 0.01 19.28
C GLY A 98 21.41 0.58 17.85
N SER A 99 21.56 -0.30 16.89
CA SER A 99 21.49 -0.03 15.45
C SER A 99 20.43 -0.92 14.80
N CYS A 100 20.10 -0.68 13.53
CA CYS A 100 19.22 -1.60 12.78
C CYS A 100 19.74 -3.04 12.86
N ALA A 101 21.05 -3.24 12.69
CA ALA A 101 21.70 -4.55 12.76
C ALA A 101 21.63 -5.20 14.16
N SER A 102 21.34 -4.46 15.22
CA SER A 102 21.19 -5.03 16.58
C SER A 102 19.90 -5.87 16.69
N CYS A 103 18.81 -5.40 16.10
CA CYS A 103 17.53 -6.11 16.06
C CYS A 103 17.41 -6.99 14.82
N HIS A 104 18.06 -6.62 13.71
CA HIS A 104 18.03 -7.33 12.44
C HIS A 104 19.43 -7.85 12.03
N PRO A 105 20.06 -8.74 12.81
CA PRO A 105 21.38 -9.27 12.46
C PRO A 105 21.31 -9.96 11.10
N PHE A 106 22.20 -9.56 10.17
CA PHE A 106 22.21 -10.04 8.77
C PHE A 106 20.91 -9.78 7.98
N GLY A 107 20.08 -8.82 8.42
CA GLY A 107 18.76 -8.58 7.84
C GLY A 107 17.69 -9.59 8.25
N LEU A 108 18.00 -10.44 9.24
CA LEU A 108 17.08 -11.43 9.78
C LEU A 108 16.40 -10.92 11.07
N THR A 109 16.44 -11.68 12.14
CA THR A 109 15.78 -11.35 13.41
C THR A 109 16.68 -11.70 14.58
N ASP A 110 16.63 -10.91 15.63
CA ASP A 110 17.35 -11.10 16.90
C ASP A 110 16.72 -12.17 17.81
N ASN A 111 15.57 -12.70 17.43
CA ASN A 111 14.76 -13.61 18.24
C ASN A 111 14.22 -13.01 19.54
N VAL A 112 14.22 -11.70 19.69
CA VAL A 112 13.67 -11.00 20.83
C VAL A 112 12.21 -10.64 20.58
N VAL A 113 11.39 -10.81 21.62
CA VAL A 113 10.03 -10.29 21.65
C VAL A 113 10.04 -8.95 22.37
N TRP A 114 9.97 -7.90 21.60
CA TRP A 114 9.93 -6.52 22.09
C TRP A 114 8.56 -6.14 22.59
N ILE A 115 8.52 -5.34 23.64
CA ILE A 115 7.27 -4.97 24.30
C ILE A 115 6.96 -3.51 23.99
N PHE A 116 6.08 -3.29 23.03
CA PHE A 116 5.59 -1.96 22.62
C PHE A 116 4.28 -1.60 23.31
N GLY A 117 3.87 -0.34 23.22
CA GLY A 117 2.55 0.11 23.67
C GLY A 117 1.38 -0.66 23.02
N ALA A 118 1.57 -1.09 21.77
CA ALA A 118 0.61 -1.91 21.02
C ALA A 118 0.68 -3.41 21.34
N GLY A 119 1.45 -3.83 22.33
CA GLY A 119 1.63 -5.24 22.70
C GLY A 119 2.96 -5.83 22.27
N PRO A 120 3.18 -7.14 22.53
CA PRO A 120 4.42 -7.83 22.20
C PRO A 120 4.58 -7.98 20.68
N ARG A 121 5.79 -7.73 20.19
CA ARG A 121 6.15 -7.88 18.75
C ARG A 121 7.52 -8.49 18.62
N ARG A 122 7.61 -9.57 17.86
CA ARG A 122 8.87 -10.15 17.44
C ARG A 122 9.46 -9.33 16.30
N THR A 123 10.78 -9.18 16.27
CA THR A 123 11.49 -8.57 15.14
C THR A 123 11.18 -9.30 13.83
N ILE A 124 10.79 -8.58 12.79
CA ILE A 124 10.50 -9.13 11.46
C ILE A 124 11.75 -9.08 10.59
N PRO A 125 12.11 -10.13 9.85
CA PRO A 125 13.25 -10.10 8.93
C PRO A 125 13.07 -9.05 7.82
N GLN A 126 14.15 -8.35 7.48
CA GLN A 126 14.18 -7.30 6.44
C GLN A 126 14.67 -7.81 5.07
N HIS A 127 15.23 -9.02 4.98
CA HIS A 127 15.69 -9.61 3.72
C HIS A 127 14.58 -9.84 2.69
N ALA A 128 13.34 -9.63 3.06
CA ALA A 128 12.16 -9.69 2.23
C ALA A 128 11.26 -8.45 2.39
N ASP A 129 11.80 -7.32 2.78
CA ASP A 129 11.08 -6.05 2.70
C ASP A 129 10.83 -5.71 1.22
N PHE A 130 11.81 -5.99 0.37
CA PHE A 130 11.68 -5.89 -1.09
C PHE A 130 11.69 -7.28 -1.76
N ALA A 131 11.02 -7.39 -2.90
CA ALA A 131 11.04 -8.65 -3.65
C ALA A 131 12.46 -8.95 -4.18
N PRO A 132 12.91 -10.21 -4.10
CA PRO A 132 14.19 -10.59 -4.66
C PRO A 132 14.29 -10.22 -6.15
N GLY A 133 15.28 -9.41 -6.49
CA GLY A 133 15.51 -8.96 -7.86
C GLY A 133 14.60 -7.82 -8.36
N ASP A 134 13.60 -7.39 -7.58
CA ASP A 134 12.75 -6.26 -7.93
C ASP A 134 12.55 -5.30 -6.73
N PRO A 135 13.41 -4.29 -6.59
CA PRO A 135 13.32 -3.32 -5.49
C PRO A 135 12.13 -2.36 -5.59
N THR A 136 11.30 -2.47 -6.61
CA THR A 136 10.06 -1.68 -6.72
C THR A 136 8.88 -2.33 -6.01
N ILE A 137 9.00 -3.61 -5.68
CA ILE A 137 7.98 -4.35 -4.95
C ILE A 137 8.36 -4.39 -3.48
N LEU A 138 7.74 -3.55 -2.68
CA LEU A 138 7.88 -3.47 -1.23
C LEU A 138 6.64 -4.06 -0.56
N ARG A 139 6.79 -4.82 0.52
CA ARG A 139 5.66 -5.25 1.36
C ARG A 139 5.23 -4.12 2.29
N ALA A 140 4.03 -4.18 2.85
CA ALA A 140 3.67 -3.35 3.98
C ALA A 140 4.52 -3.75 5.20
N LEU A 141 5.06 -2.77 5.91
CA LEU A 141 6.05 -2.96 6.95
C LEU A 141 5.40 -3.04 8.33
N ASN A 142 6.08 -3.68 9.27
CA ASN A 142 5.56 -3.93 10.61
C ASN A 142 4.50 -5.05 10.69
N TRP A 143 4.32 -5.62 11.87
CA TRP A 143 3.24 -6.59 12.15
C TRP A 143 1.84 -5.98 11.98
N SER A 144 1.70 -4.69 12.26
CA SER A 144 0.44 -3.97 12.08
C SER A 144 0.28 -3.32 10.71
N ALA A 145 1.25 -3.52 9.80
CA ALA A 145 1.28 -2.94 8.44
C ALA A 145 1.04 -1.43 8.44
N ILE A 146 1.67 -0.71 9.37
CA ILE A 146 1.45 0.73 9.57
C ILE A 146 2.42 1.61 8.78
N PHE A 147 3.41 1.01 8.11
CA PHE A 147 4.39 1.71 7.29
C PHE A 147 4.33 1.22 5.85
N ASP A 148 4.38 2.12 4.89
CA ASP A 148 4.35 1.82 3.46
C ASP A 148 5.67 2.16 2.75
N GLU A 149 6.65 2.69 3.49
CA GLU A 149 7.98 3.00 2.97
C GLU A 149 9.05 2.91 4.06
N GLU A 150 10.31 2.72 3.65
CA GLU A 150 11.43 2.59 4.59
C GLU A 150 11.67 3.88 5.39
N GLU A 151 11.34 5.04 4.83
CA GLU A 151 11.48 6.34 5.46
C GLU A 151 10.55 6.49 6.69
N ASP A 152 9.46 5.74 6.78
CA ASP A 152 8.58 5.71 7.95
C ASP A 152 9.28 5.18 9.20
N PHE A 153 10.37 4.41 9.05
CA PHE A 153 11.20 4.00 10.17
C PHE A 153 11.92 5.15 10.87
N GLU A 154 11.88 6.37 10.33
CA GLU A 154 12.21 7.59 11.08
C GLU A 154 11.46 7.65 12.42
N LEU A 155 10.21 7.19 12.44
CA LEU A 155 9.39 7.12 13.65
C LEU A 155 9.91 6.07 14.64
N ASN A 156 10.46 4.95 14.15
CA ASN A 156 11.10 3.95 15.01
C ASN A 156 12.44 4.45 15.56
N ILE A 157 13.23 5.16 14.74
CA ILE A 157 14.49 5.79 15.19
C ILE A 157 14.19 6.75 16.34
N ARG A 158 13.17 7.60 16.22
CA ARG A 158 12.80 8.58 17.25
C ARG A 158 12.10 7.93 18.45
N GLY A 159 11.16 7.02 18.20
CA GLY A 159 10.35 6.38 19.23
C GLY A 159 11.05 5.20 19.88
N ALA A 160 11.16 4.08 19.18
CA ALA A 160 11.69 2.83 19.74
C ALA A 160 13.17 2.92 20.09
N SER A 161 13.99 3.55 19.23
CA SER A 161 15.43 3.71 19.47
C SER A 161 15.79 4.94 20.30
N GLY A 162 14.87 5.91 20.43
CA GLY A 162 15.06 7.14 21.20
C GLY A 162 16.10 8.09 20.61
N GLY A 163 16.44 7.93 19.33
CA GLY A 163 17.32 8.81 18.58
C GLY A 163 16.64 10.11 18.17
N LEU A 164 17.35 11.00 17.52
CA LEU A 164 16.82 12.27 17.02
C LEU A 164 16.31 12.20 15.57
N GLY A 165 16.60 11.10 14.86
CA GLY A 165 16.18 10.88 13.50
C GLY A 165 17.10 11.48 12.45
N LEU A 166 16.78 11.17 11.18
CA LEU A 166 17.55 11.53 10.00
C LEU A 166 16.90 12.63 9.18
N ILE A 167 15.60 12.88 9.40
CA ILE A 167 14.83 13.92 8.69
C ILE A 167 14.91 15.22 9.48
N VAL A 168 15.28 16.30 8.79
CA VAL A 168 15.59 17.58 9.41
C VAL A 168 14.83 18.72 8.77
N GLY A 169 14.65 19.79 9.54
CA GLY A 169 14.01 21.03 9.12
C GLY A 169 14.83 21.85 8.14
N ALA A 170 14.39 23.08 7.93
CA ALA A 170 14.98 24.01 6.97
C ALA A 170 16.46 24.36 7.25
N ASP A 171 16.88 24.28 8.51
CA ASP A 171 18.26 24.53 8.95
C ASP A 171 19.23 23.37 8.64
N GLY A 172 18.72 22.21 8.21
CA GLY A 172 19.52 21.01 7.92
C GLY A 172 20.06 20.29 9.16
N VAL A 173 19.66 20.68 10.37
CA VAL A 173 20.19 20.16 11.64
C VAL A 173 19.08 19.75 12.60
N THR A 174 18.14 20.64 12.85
CA THR A 174 17.07 20.40 13.82
C THR A 174 16.17 19.27 13.31
N PRO A 175 15.88 18.24 14.13
CA PRO A 175 14.91 17.22 13.75
C PRO A 175 13.61 17.84 13.33
N GLU A 176 13.03 17.41 12.20
CA GLU A 176 11.73 17.90 11.77
C GLU A 176 10.66 17.60 12.86
N PRO A 177 9.96 18.61 13.38
CA PRO A 177 9.15 18.43 14.59
C PRO A 177 7.87 17.64 14.37
N THR A 178 7.36 17.60 13.14
CA THR A 178 6.08 16.96 12.85
C THR A 178 6.17 16.01 11.66
N VAL A 179 5.53 14.85 11.77
CA VAL A 179 5.43 13.87 10.67
C VAL A 179 4.70 14.47 9.46
N ALA A 180 3.73 15.35 9.68
CA ALA A 180 3.00 16.03 8.61
C ALA A 180 3.88 16.91 7.72
N ALA A 181 5.02 17.38 8.23
CA ALA A 181 5.98 18.15 7.44
C ALA A 181 6.84 17.29 6.50
N PHE A 182 6.76 15.97 6.60
CA PHE A 182 7.47 15.03 5.74
C PHE A 182 6.85 14.88 4.34
N THR A 183 5.86 15.67 3.99
CA THR A 183 5.16 15.57 2.71
C THR A 183 5.93 16.23 1.56
N PRO A 184 5.81 15.72 0.32
CA PRO A 184 6.43 16.31 -0.86
C PRO A 184 5.99 17.76 -1.13
N ALA A 185 4.79 18.14 -0.69
CA ALA A 185 4.25 19.49 -0.85
C ALA A 185 5.13 20.59 -0.23
N ASN A 186 5.96 20.25 0.75
CA ASN A 186 6.88 21.18 1.42
C ASN A 186 8.30 21.17 0.82
N GLY A 187 8.45 20.82 -0.45
CA GLY A 187 9.73 20.85 -1.14
C GLY A 187 10.61 19.61 -0.93
N GLY A 188 10.00 18.51 -0.51
CA GLY A 188 10.66 17.25 -0.25
C GLY A 188 11.24 17.16 1.17
N ARG A 189 11.53 15.94 1.59
CA ARG A 189 12.15 15.67 2.89
C ARG A 189 13.60 16.07 2.87
N ARG A 190 14.00 16.96 3.76
CA ARG A 190 15.41 17.22 4.01
C ARG A 190 15.95 16.12 4.90
N GLN A 191 16.98 15.47 4.45
CA GLN A 191 17.65 14.40 5.16
C GLN A 191 19.06 14.83 5.54
N LEU A 192 19.55 14.31 6.65
CA LEU A 192 20.98 14.34 6.92
C LEU A 192 21.73 13.64 5.77
N LYS A 193 22.98 14.04 5.58
CA LYS A 193 23.81 13.51 4.51
C LYS A 193 25.05 12.84 5.07
N VAL A 194 25.53 11.87 4.32
CA VAL A 194 26.84 11.23 4.52
C VAL A 194 27.57 11.28 3.18
N ARG A 195 28.71 11.94 3.14
CA ARG A 195 29.50 12.16 1.89
C ARG A 195 28.64 12.78 0.76
N GLY A 196 27.75 13.71 1.12
CA GLY A 196 26.86 14.41 0.19
C GLY A 196 25.60 13.64 -0.20
N GLN A 197 25.45 12.37 0.17
CA GLN A 197 24.30 11.54 -0.16
C GLN A 197 23.28 11.46 0.98
N ASN A 198 22.00 11.36 0.66
CA ASN A 198 20.91 11.35 1.62
C ASN A 198 20.90 10.06 2.46
N ALA A 199 20.75 10.19 3.76
CA ALA A 199 20.89 9.08 4.70
C ALA A 199 19.74 8.04 4.61
N CYS A 200 18.48 8.48 4.47
CA CYS A 200 17.35 7.55 4.32
C CYS A 200 17.41 6.82 2.98
N ASP A 201 17.76 7.52 1.89
CA ASP A 201 17.92 6.90 0.57
C ASP A 201 19.04 5.85 0.58
N ALA A 202 20.10 6.09 1.33
CA ALA A 202 21.19 5.14 1.52
C ALA A 202 20.74 3.90 2.31
N LEU A 203 20.04 4.09 3.43
CA LEU A 203 19.48 2.98 4.22
C LEU A 203 18.55 2.12 3.37
N LYS A 204 17.59 2.73 2.69
CA LYS A 204 16.67 2.05 1.76
C LYS A 204 17.42 1.26 0.68
N THR A 205 18.45 1.87 0.09
CA THR A 205 19.28 1.20 -0.92
C THR A 205 19.98 -0.03 -0.35
N TYR A 206 20.49 0.04 0.89
CA TYR A 206 21.13 -1.09 1.53
C TYR A 206 20.12 -2.20 1.89
N ILE A 207 18.95 -1.86 2.42
CA ILE A 207 17.91 -2.83 2.73
C ILE A 207 17.45 -3.54 1.44
N ALA A 208 17.18 -2.77 0.38
CA ALA A 208 16.69 -3.31 -0.88
C ALA A 208 17.71 -4.14 -1.68
N LYS A 209 19.00 -3.78 -1.62
CA LYS A 209 20.03 -4.36 -2.52
C LYS A 209 21.21 -5.00 -1.78
N GLY A 210 21.49 -4.59 -0.55
CA GLY A 210 22.61 -5.08 0.24
C GLY A 210 22.25 -6.27 1.13
N ILE A 211 21.04 -6.34 1.60
CA ILE A 211 20.52 -7.46 2.38
C ILE A 211 19.98 -8.53 1.42
N ARG A 212 20.47 -9.76 1.57
CA ARG A 212 20.07 -10.87 0.70
C ARG A 212 19.41 -11.97 1.51
N ALA A 213 18.37 -12.56 0.95
CA ALA A 213 17.76 -13.75 1.50
C ALA A 213 18.76 -14.91 1.46
N PRO A 214 19.03 -15.60 2.58
CA PRO A 214 19.87 -16.80 2.58
C PRO A 214 19.31 -17.87 1.65
N ILE A 215 20.22 -18.66 1.05
CA ILE A 215 19.87 -19.79 0.18
C ILE A 215 19.65 -21.02 1.05
N SER A 216 18.52 -21.70 0.86
CA SER A 216 18.18 -22.90 1.63
C SER A 216 19.11 -24.06 1.29
N PRO A 217 19.62 -24.79 2.31
CA PRO A 217 20.33 -26.04 2.10
C PRO A 217 19.40 -27.22 1.75
N VAL A 218 18.08 -27.02 1.85
CA VAL A 218 17.10 -28.08 1.57
C VAL A 218 16.92 -28.22 0.06
N SER A 219 17.08 -29.42 -0.46
CA SER A 219 16.91 -29.70 -1.88
C SER A 219 15.48 -29.48 -2.32
N LYS A 220 15.29 -28.70 -3.39
CA LYS A 220 13.97 -28.42 -3.98
C LYS A 220 13.38 -29.61 -4.75
N THR A 221 14.19 -30.64 -5.03
CA THR A 221 13.79 -31.89 -5.69
C THR A 221 13.52 -33.02 -4.70
N ASP A 222 13.66 -32.76 -3.40
CA ASP A 222 13.32 -33.71 -2.35
C ASP A 222 11.82 -34.08 -2.48
N PRO A 223 11.45 -35.39 -2.49
CA PRO A 223 10.06 -35.84 -2.62
C PRO A 223 9.12 -35.22 -1.58
N ASP A 224 9.58 -35.07 -0.34
CA ASP A 224 8.76 -34.42 0.72
C ASP A 224 8.60 -32.91 0.49
N VAL A 225 9.57 -32.23 -0.10
CA VAL A 225 9.44 -30.83 -0.52
C VAL A 225 8.40 -30.70 -1.62
N LEU A 226 8.42 -31.59 -2.60
CA LEU A 226 7.42 -31.57 -3.69
C LEU A 226 6.01 -31.88 -3.18
N ALA A 227 5.86 -32.88 -2.30
CA ALA A 227 4.60 -33.16 -1.63
C ALA A 227 4.11 -31.99 -0.76
N GLY A 228 5.01 -31.40 0.01
CA GLY A 228 4.73 -30.22 0.85
C GLY A 228 4.27 -29.00 0.02
N ARG A 229 4.88 -28.79 -1.16
CA ARG A 229 4.46 -27.74 -2.09
C ARG A 229 3.02 -27.96 -2.59
N GLN A 230 2.64 -29.19 -2.87
CA GLN A 230 1.25 -29.53 -3.24
C GLN A 230 0.30 -29.26 -2.07
N LEU A 231 0.65 -29.68 -0.85
CA LEU A 231 -0.15 -29.43 0.35
C LEU A 231 -0.31 -27.94 0.62
N PHE A 232 0.72 -27.12 0.41
CA PHE A 232 0.65 -25.67 0.52
C PHE A 232 -0.41 -25.09 -0.42
N THR A 233 -0.42 -25.54 -1.67
CA THR A 233 -1.41 -25.10 -2.67
C THR A 233 -2.82 -25.59 -2.35
N GLN A 234 -2.97 -26.87 -1.99
CA GLN A 234 -4.27 -27.48 -1.69
C GLN A 234 -4.97 -26.86 -0.47
N ASN A 235 -4.18 -26.39 0.49
CA ASN A 235 -4.70 -25.71 1.69
C ASN A 235 -4.73 -24.18 1.55
N ASN A 236 -4.56 -23.65 0.34
CA ASN A 236 -4.63 -22.22 0.01
C ASN A 236 -3.70 -21.33 0.85
N CYS A 237 -2.57 -21.86 1.34
CA CYS A 237 -1.61 -21.09 2.14
C CYS A 237 -1.06 -19.87 1.37
N GLN A 238 -0.97 -19.99 0.04
CA GLN A 238 -0.58 -18.90 -0.86
C GLN A 238 -1.52 -17.68 -0.83
N ASN A 239 -2.75 -17.82 -0.33
CA ASN A 239 -3.66 -16.68 -0.18
C ASN A 239 -3.15 -15.63 0.83
N CYS A 240 -2.32 -16.05 1.78
CA CYS A 240 -1.63 -15.16 2.72
C CYS A 240 -0.13 -15.13 2.50
N HIS A 241 0.47 -16.25 2.07
CA HIS A 241 1.91 -16.44 1.96
C HIS A 241 2.38 -16.73 0.52
N GLY A 242 1.71 -16.15 -0.46
CA GLY A 242 2.06 -16.30 -1.87
C GLY A 242 2.95 -15.19 -2.43
N SER A 243 3.09 -15.17 -3.75
CA SER A 243 3.85 -14.19 -4.55
C SER A 243 5.38 -14.25 -4.37
N SER A 244 6.10 -13.34 -5.03
CA SER A 244 7.58 -13.27 -5.02
C SER A 244 8.17 -12.97 -3.65
N LEU A 245 7.41 -12.33 -2.78
CA LEU A 245 7.80 -12.05 -1.39
C LEU A 245 7.45 -13.19 -0.42
N TRP A 246 6.76 -14.23 -0.89
CA TRP A 246 6.18 -15.26 -0.05
C TRP A 246 5.34 -14.70 1.09
N THR A 247 4.70 -13.57 0.81
CA THR A 247 3.65 -12.92 1.58
C THR A 247 2.76 -12.13 0.64
N MET A 248 1.48 -12.01 0.95
CA MET A 248 0.55 -11.14 0.23
C MET A 248 0.56 -9.71 0.75
N SER A 249 1.35 -9.41 1.77
CA SER A 249 1.60 -8.06 2.25
C SER A 249 2.35 -7.25 1.19
N ARG A 250 1.79 -6.13 0.76
CA ARG A 250 2.39 -5.24 -0.24
C ARG A 250 2.03 -3.80 0.02
N VAL A 251 2.96 -2.92 -0.30
CA VAL A 251 2.66 -1.50 -0.38
C VAL A 251 1.94 -1.21 -1.69
N ARG A 252 0.83 -0.49 -1.61
CA ARG A 252 0.03 -0.03 -2.75
C ARG A 252 -0.25 1.47 -2.67
N ALA A 253 0.55 2.18 -1.87
CA ALA A 253 0.48 3.62 -1.80
C ALA A 253 0.96 4.25 -3.11
N ALA A 254 0.45 5.44 -3.41
CA ALA A 254 0.91 6.21 -4.55
C ALA A 254 2.31 6.79 -4.29
N ALA A 255 3.16 6.79 -5.30
CA ALA A 255 4.37 7.61 -5.28
C ALA A 255 4.02 9.10 -5.53
N PRO A 256 4.77 10.06 -4.97
CA PRO A 256 5.93 9.86 -4.12
C PRO A 256 5.52 9.40 -2.73
N PRO A 257 6.39 8.62 -2.07
CA PRO A 257 6.16 8.22 -0.70
C PRO A 257 6.06 9.44 0.20
N ASP A 258 5.22 9.38 1.19
CA ASP A 258 5.21 10.35 2.27
C ASP A 258 5.54 9.64 3.60
N ALA A 259 6.14 10.37 4.54
CA ALA A 259 6.57 9.81 5.82
C ALA A 259 5.45 9.83 6.86
N SER A 260 4.22 10.14 6.48
CA SER A 260 3.11 10.04 7.40
C SER A 260 2.83 8.57 7.73
N LEU A 261 2.43 8.33 8.96
CA LEU A 261 1.88 7.04 9.33
C LEU A 261 0.64 6.76 8.50
N LEU A 262 0.58 5.59 7.93
CA LEU A 262 -0.65 5.11 7.32
C LEU A 262 -1.70 4.90 8.40
N ASN A 263 -2.87 5.45 8.19
CA ASN A 263 -4.05 5.10 8.99
C ASN A 263 -4.75 3.87 8.39
N ALA A 264 -5.70 3.30 9.13
CA ALA A 264 -6.44 2.13 8.69
C ALA A 264 -7.12 2.30 7.31
N GLY A 265 -7.47 3.53 6.93
CA GLY A 265 -8.07 3.83 5.64
C GLY A 265 -7.07 3.89 4.48
N GLN A 266 -5.79 4.00 4.75
CA GLN A 266 -4.73 4.05 3.73
C GLN A 266 -4.03 2.71 3.57
N LEU A 267 -4.08 1.86 4.61
CA LEU A 267 -3.48 0.55 4.57
C LEU A 267 -4.24 -0.40 3.67
N LEU A 268 -3.44 -1.21 3.08
CA LEU A 268 -3.92 -2.24 2.21
C LEU A 268 -4.49 -3.38 2.99
N THR A 269 -5.39 -3.95 2.40
CA THR A 269 -6.13 -5.09 2.85
C THR A 269 -5.44 -6.41 2.66
N GLU A 270 -4.16 -6.40 2.39
CA GLU A 270 -3.33 -7.58 2.61
C GLU A 270 -3.17 -7.90 4.09
N LEU A 271 -3.58 -7.01 4.98
CA LEU A 271 -3.87 -7.39 6.34
C LEU A 271 -4.90 -8.51 6.34
N ARG A 272 -4.45 -9.69 6.73
CA ARG A 272 -5.32 -10.85 6.90
C ARG A 272 -5.65 -10.98 8.36
N PRO A 273 -6.93 -11.18 8.71
CA PRO A 273 -7.27 -11.66 10.03
C PRO A 273 -6.44 -12.91 10.30
N THR A 274 -5.62 -12.89 11.34
CA THR A 274 -4.89 -14.06 11.76
C THR A 274 -5.48 -14.55 13.07
N THR A 275 -5.45 -15.83 13.25
CA THR A 275 -5.90 -16.45 14.49
C THR A 275 -4.88 -16.30 15.62
N THR A 276 -3.78 -15.61 15.37
CA THR A 276 -2.74 -15.35 16.36
C THR A 276 -2.99 -14.07 17.17
N PHE A 277 -3.88 -13.18 16.68
CA PHE A 277 -4.28 -12.01 17.46
C PHE A 277 -5.43 -12.38 18.40
N ASP A 278 -5.21 -12.20 19.68
CA ASP A 278 -6.23 -12.32 20.73
C ASP A 278 -6.01 -11.21 21.75
N ALA A 279 -6.89 -10.21 21.71
CA ALA A 279 -6.83 -9.07 22.62
C ALA A 279 -7.04 -9.46 24.09
N THR A 280 -7.54 -10.67 24.37
CA THR A 280 -7.74 -11.20 25.71
C THR A 280 -6.60 -12.10 26.17
N ALA A 281 -5.74 -12.55 25.27
CA ALA A 281 -4.61 -13.39 25.61
C ALA A 281 -3.58 -12.65 26.46
N PHE A 282 -2.98 -13.31 27.42
CA PHE A 282 -2.01 -12.71 28.34
C PHE A 282 -0.86 -11.99 27.64
N ASN A 283 -0.38 -12.51 26.53
CA ASN A 283 0.73 -11.94 25.75
C ASN A 283 0.34 -10.68 24.96
N GLU A 284 -0.95 -10.48 24.70
CA GLU A 284 -1.47 -9.33 23.94
C GLU A 284 -2.03 -8.24 24.84
N VAL A 285 -2.62 -8.63 25.98
CA VAL A 285 -3.30 -7.70 26.86
C VAL A 285 -2.29 -6.91 27.68
N ARG A 286 -2.29 -5.62 27.45
CA ARG A 286 -1.55 -4.63 28.24
C ARG A 286 -2.43 -3.41 28.44
N ALA A 287 -2.14 -2.61 29.47
CA ALA A 287 -2.89 -1.39 29.82
C ALA A 287 -2.89 -0.43 28.67
N ASN A 288 -2.82 -0.36 27.61
CA ASN A 288 -2.85 0.47 26.41
C ASN A 288 -2.55 -0.33 25.13
N ALA A 289 -2.79 -1.65 25.15
CA ALA A 289 -2.63 -2.45 23.94
C ALA A 289 -3.64 -1.98 22.88
N VAL A 290 -3.13 -1.77 21.67
CA VAL A 290 -3.93 -1.37 20.52
C VAL A 290 -4.00 -2.54 19.56
N ALA A 291 -5.20 -2.85 19.08
CA ALA A 291 -5.39 -3.86 18.05
C ALA A 291 -4.58 -3.50 16.77
N PRO A 292 -4.12 -4.48 15.99
CA PRO A 292 -3.54 -4.23 14.68
C PRO A 292 -4.49 -3.41 13.81
N LEU A 293 -3.93 -2.66 12.88
CA LEU A 293 -4.72 -1.95 11.90
C LEU A 293 -5.67 -2.89 11.15
N GLY A 294 -6.89 -2.40 10.91
CA GLY A 294 -7.93 -3.18 10.22
C GLY A 294 -8.68 -4.16 11.12
N ALA A 295 -8.53 -4.05 12.44
CA ALA A 295 -9.41 -4.67 13.43
C ALA A 295 -9.54 -6.20 13.37
N GLY A 296 -8.52 -6.94 13.05
CA GLY A 296 -8.71 -8.38 13.12
C GLY A 296 -7.56 -9.24 12.70
N GLY A 297 -6.33 -8.74 12.80
CA GLY A 297 -5.23 -9.61 12.46
C GLY A 297 -3.89 -8.90 12.32
N TYR A 298 -2.93 -9.63 11.87
CA TYR A 298 -1.58 -9.18 11.64
C TYR A 298 -1.20 -9.29 10.17
N ASN A 299 -0.25 -8.45 9.77
CA ASN A 299 0.37 -8.52 8.47
C ASN A 299 1.03 -9.91 8.28
N PRO A 300 0.68 -10.68 7.24
CA PRO A 300 1.29 -11.97 7.01
C PRO A 300 2.81 -11.84 6.83
N PRO A 301 3.64 -12.53 7.61
CA PRO A 301 5.08 -12.46 7.45
C PRO A 301 5.51 -13.21 6.17
N THR A 302 6.68 -12.85 5.67
CA THR A 302 7.34 -13.61 4.60
C THR A 302 7.70 -15.03 5.05
N LEU A 303 7.66 -15.97 4.13
CA LEU A 303 8.19 -17.33 4.34
C LEU A 303 9.60 -17.52 3.74
N LEU A 304 10.19 -16.47 3.16
CA LEU A 304 11.54 -16.54 2.61
C LEU A 304 12.54 -16.91 3.72
N SER A 305 13.36 -17.90 3.44
CA SER A 305 14.51 -18.29 4.27
C SER A 305 14.16 -18.66 5.72
N LEU A 306 12.98 -19.25 5.96
CA LEU A 306 12.56 -19.70 7.30
C LEU A 306 13.57 -20.62 7.98
N PHE A 307 14.35 -21.41 7.23
CA PHE A 307 15.40 -22.27 7.76
C PHE A 307 16.49 -21.51 8.54
N ALA A 308 16.69 -20.22 8.21
CA ALA A 308 17.69 -19.35 8.83
C ALA A 308 17.15 -18.56 10.04
N PHE A 309 15.87 -18.73 10.36
CA PHE A 309 15.27 -18.00 11.46
C PHE A 309 15.58 -18.65 12.81
N PRO A 310 15.80 -17.86 13.84
CA PRO A 310 15.73 -18.33 15.22
C PRO A 310 14.35 -18.90 15.52
N GLN A 311 14.29 -19.74 16.55
CA GLN A 311 13.15 -20.58 16.88
C GLN A 311 12.06 -19.84 17.68
N THR A 312 11.53 -18.74 17.12
CA THR A 312 10.31 -18.07 17.61
C THR A 312 9.42 -17.70 16.46
N PHE A 313 8.13 -17.94 16.60
CA PHE A 313 7.12 -17.72 15.56
C PHE A 313 5.91 -16.98 16.11
N PHE A 314 5.01 -16.59 15.21
CA PHE A 314 3.93 -15.64 15.39
C PHE A 314 4.46 -14.23 15.75
N HIS A 315 3.56 -13.24 15.81
CA HIS A 315 3.92 -11.86 16.12
C HIS A 315 4.49 -11.67 17.53
N ASN A 316 4.09 -12.52 18.45
CA ASN A 316 4.40 -12.47 19.88
C ASN A 316 5.41 -13.54 20.34
N GLY A 317 5.96 -14.32 19.40
CA GLY A 317 6.93 -15.38 19.73
C GLY A 317 6.35 -16.52 20.58
N SER A 318 5.03 -16.73 20.53
CA SER A 318 4.34 -17.68 21.44
C SER A 318 4.65 -19.16 21.16
N VAL A 319 5.26 -19.48 20.04
CA VAL A 319 5.69 -20.87 19.73
C VAL A 319 7.11 -20.89 19.18
N ASN A 320 7.79 -22.02 19.39
CA ASN A 320 9.24 -22.13 19.19
C ASN A 320 9.63 -22.98 17.96
N THR A 321 8.68 -23.66 17.33
CA THR A 321 8.95 -24.54 16.18
C THR A 321 7.90 -24.39 15.11
N LEU A 322 8.23 -24.73 13.86
CA LEU A 322 7.25 -24.80 12.78
C LEU A 322 6.20 -25.88 13.03
N GLU A 323 6.56 -26.97 13.70
CA GLU A 323 5.64 -28.01 14.14
C GLU A 323 4.58 -27.41 15.07
N ALA A 324 4.97 -26.56 16.03
CA ALA A 324 4.03 -25.89 16.92
C ALA A 324 3.14 -24.88 16.17
N VAL A 325 3.66 -24.16 15.18
CA VAL A 325 2.85 -23.35 14.26
C VAL A 325 1.81 -24.22 13.56
N MET A 326 2.21 -25.39 13.04
CA MET A 326 1.31 -26.33 12.35
C MET A 326 0.35 -27.08 13.30
N GLN A 327 0.52 -27.01 14.62
CA GLN A 327 -0.49 -27.48 15.59
C GLN A 327 -1.67 -26.51 15.72
N ASN A 328 -1.51 -25.24 15.38
CA ASN A 328 -2.62 -24.27 15.40
C ASN A 328 -3.60 -24.56 14.25
N ALA A 329 -4.71 -25.23 14.55
CA ALA A 329 -5.71 -25.63 13.57
C ALA A 329 -6.35 -24.43 12.87
N ALA A 330 -6.60 -23.37 13.60
CA ALA A 330 -7.19 -22.15 13.05
C ALA A 330 -6.23 -21.47 12.06
N HIS A 331 -4.91 -21.43 12.35
CA HIS A 331 -3.91 -20.91 11.42
C HIS A 331 -3.86 -21.74 10.14
N ARG A 332 -3.71 -23.06 10.23
CA ARG A 332 -3.54 -23.93 9.06
C ARG A 332 -4.80 -24.08 8.21
N SER A 333 -5.99 -23.82 8.77
CA SER A 333 -7.26 -23.81 8.04
C SER A 333 -7.73 -22.42 7.58
N ALA A 334 -6.97 -21.37 7.85
CA ALA A 334 -7.35 -20.00 7.50
C ALA A 334 -7.53 -19.79 5.99
N GLY A 335 -6.68 -20.42 5.16
CA GLY A 335 -6.76 -20.33 3.70
C GLY A 335 -7.97 -21.06 3.09
N THR A 336 -8.57 -21.98 3.81
CA THR A 336 -9.70 -22.83 3.38
C THR A 336 -11.04 -22.47 4.02
N GLY A 337 -11.08 -21.29 4.70
CA GLY A 337 -12.32 -20.84 5.37
C GLY A 337 -12.69 -21.69 6.58
N GLY A 338 -11.71 -22.26 7.27
CA GLY A 338 -11.91 -23.04 8.49
C GLY A 338 -11.95 -24.58 8.29
N VAL A 339 -11.84 -25.05 7.05
CA VAL A 339 -11.76 -26.49 6.77
C VAL A 339 -10.31 -26.95 6.90
N ASP A 340 -10.01 -27.78 7.90
CA ASP A 340 -8.66 -28.26 8.17
C ASP A 340 -8.30 -29.49 7.30
N GLY A 341 -7.54 -29.24 6.23
CA GLY A 341 -7.00 -30.27 5.35
C GLY A 341 -5.67 -30.89 5.81
N LEU A 342 -5.10 -30.43 6.94
CA LEU A 342 -3.77 -30.82 7.43
C LEU A 342 -3.81 -31.54 8.78
N THR A 343 -4.82 -32.39 8.99
CA THR A 343 -4.97 -33.17 10.24
C THR A 343 -3.90 -34.26 10.39
N ASN A 344 -3.32 -34.74 9.28
CA ASN A 344 -2.31 -35.77 9.27
C ASN A 344 -0.91 -35.23 9.61
N ALA A 345 -0.23 -35.80 10.60
CA ALA A 345 1.08 -35.36 11.06
C ALA A 345 2.19 -35.51 9.98
N ALA A 346 2.15 -36.56 9.17
CA ALA A 346 3.13 -36.77 8.09
C ALA A 346 2.98 -35.68 7.01
N GLN A 347 1.77 -35.31 6.66
CA GLN A 347 1.52 -34.21 5.72
C GLN A 347 2.01 -32.87 6.28
N ARG A 348 1.84 -32.60 7.57
CA ARG A 348 2.41 -31.39 8.20
C ARG A 348 3.94 -31.41 8.15
N ALA A 349 4.58 -32.54 8.37
CA ALA A 349 6.04 -32.66 8.24
C ALA A 349 6.51 -32.38 6.81
N GLN A 350 5.83 -32.89 5.79
CA GLN A 350 6.11 -32.60 4.39
C GLN A 350 5.93 -31.10 4.08
N LEU A 351 4.86 -30.49 4.56
CA LEU A 351 4.64 -29.04 4.43
C LEU A 351 5.79 -28.25 5.07
N ILE A 352 6.21 -28.59 6.29
CA ILE A 352 7.34 -27.94 6.97
C ILE A 352 8.64 -28.12 6.16
N ARG A 353 8.87 -29.30 5.59
CA ARG A 353 10.03 -29.53 4.72
C ARG A 353 10.04 -28.59 3.52
N PHE A 354 8.88 -28.38 2.89
CA PHE A 354 8.72 -27.37 1.83
C PHE A 354 8.97 -25.96 2.33
N LEU A 355 8.39 -25.54 3.47
CA LEU A 355 8.59 -24.22 4.04
C LEU A 355 10.08 -23.91 4.28
N LEU A 356 10.83 -24.89 4.78
CA LEU A 356 12.28 -24.78 4.99
C LEU A 356 13.09 -24.72 3.69
N SER A 357 12.52 -25.12 2.55
CA SER A 357 13.18 -25.05 1.24
C SER A 357 13.00 -23.70 0.53
N ILE A 358 12.13 -22.81 1.05
CA ILE A 358 11.78 -21.56 0.40
C ILE A 358 12.91 -20.54 0.52
N ASP A 359 13.41 -20.09 -0.62
CA ASP A 359 14.38 -19.01 -0.77
C ASP A 359 14.12 -18.19 -2.06
N ALA A 360 14.99 -17.22 -2.36
CA ALA A 360 14.85 -16.35 -3.53
C ALA A 360 14.82 -17.10 -4.89
N SER A 361 15.30 -18.34 -4.96
CA SER A 361 15.29 -19.17 -6.17
C SER A 361 14.04 -20.07 -6.27
N THR A 362 13.21 -20.11 -5.22
CA THR A 362 11.99 -20.93 -5.21
C THR A 362 10.90 -20.26 -6.05
N VAL A 363 10.37 -20.97 -7.04
CA VAL A 363 9.29 -20.45 -7.90
C VAL A 363 8.08 -20.10 -7.04
N PRO A 364 7.62 -18.84 -7.04
CA PRO A 364 6.49 -18.41 -6.24
C PRO A 364 5.20 -19.18 -6.54
N ILE A 365 4.35 -19.33 -5.53
CA ILE A 365 2.96 -19.76 -5.70
C ILE A 365 2.09 -18.52 -5.54
N ASN A 366 1.30 -18.23 -6.55
CA ASN A 366 0.36 -17.11 -6.49
C ASN A 366 -1.01 -17.59 -6.03
N PRO A 367 -1.80 -16.75 -5.34
CA PRO A 367 -3.21 -17.03 -5.13
C PRO A 367 -3.91 -17.32 -6.46
N ALA A 368 -4.87 -18.23 -6.44
CA ALA A 368 -5.68 -18.49 -7.62
C ALA A 368 -6.41 -17.20 -8.01
N ALA A 369 -6.38 -16.85 -9.29
CA ALA A 369 -7.22 -15.78 -9.81
C ALA A 369 -8.68 -16.16 -9.59
N ALA A 370 -9.44 -15.31 -8.87
CA ALA A 370 -10.85 -15.59 -8.58
C ALA A 370 -11.77 -15.36 -9.79
N GLY A 371 -11.28 -14.67 -10.83
CA GLY A 371 -12.04 -14.37 -12.04
C GLY A 371 -11.62 -13.08 -12.71
N GLY A 372 -12.29 -12.73 -13.79
CA GLY A 372 -12.16 -11.45 -14.46
C GLY A 372 -12.94 -10.36 -13.75
N VAL A 373 -12.45 -9.11 -13.87
CA VAL A 373 -13.15 -7.91 -13.44
C VAL A 373 -13.42 -7.03 -14.66
N SER A 374 -14.66 -6.60 -14.81
CA SER A 374 -15.04 -5.59 -15.80
C SER A 374 -15.41 -4.30 -15.09
N SER A 375 -14.80 -3.19 -15.47
CA SER A 375 -15.02 -1.89 -14.83
C SER A 375 -15.61 -0.89 -15.83
N ILE A 376 -16.68 -0.21 -15.39
CA ILE A 376 -17.43 0.76 -16.20
C ILE A 376 -17.83 1.95 -15.33
N SER A 377 -18.36 3.01 -15.94
CA SER A 377 -18.94 4.12 -15.18
C SER A 377 -20.11 3.65 -14.31
N ALA A 378 -20.14 4.01 -13.02
CA ALA A 378 -21.24 3.70 -12.10
C ALA A 378 -22.50 4.54 -12.36
N ALA A 379 -22.43 5.56 -13.20
CA ALA A 379 -23.57 6.39 -13.56
C ALA A 379 -24.29 5.87 -14.82
N SER A 380 -23.52 5.56 -15.87
CA SER A 380 -24.09 5.11 -17.14
C SER A 380 -24.28 3.61 -17.24
N TYR A 381 -23.54 2.82 -16.46
CA TYR A 381 -23.40 1.36 -16.59
C TYR A 381 -23.07 0.92 -18.03
N ALA A 382 -22.40 1.81 -18.76
CA ALA A 382 -22.03 1.61 -20.15
C ALA A 382 -20.60 2.11 -20.42
N GLY A 383 -20.07 1.77 -21.60
CA GLY A 383 -18.73 2.17 -22.01
C GLY A 383 -17.65 1.24 -21.44
N THR A 384 -16.42 1.48 -21.88
CA THR A 384 -15.21 0.72 -21.49
C THR A 384 -14.12 1.60 -20.90
N ALA A 385 -14.47 2.86 -20.63
CA ALA A 385 -13.54 3.84 -20.06
C ALA A 385 -14.11 4.48 -18.79
N VAL A 386 -13.19 4.90 -17.92
CA VAL A 386 -13.49 5.70 -16.72
C VAL A 386 -12.51 6.87 -16.63
N ALA A 387 -12.82 7.88 -15.81
CA ALA A 387 -11.95 9.05 -15.64
C ALA A 387 -11.38 9.12 -14.22
N PRO A 388 -10.22 9.74 -14.00
CA PRO A 388 -9.73 10.02 -12.67
C PRO A 388 -10.77 10.81 -11.84
N GLU A 389 -10.90 10.48 -10.57
CA GLU A 389 -11.91 11.03 -9.66
C GLU A 389 -13.36 10.78 -10.07
N SER A 390 -13.63 9.84 -10.98
CA SER A 390 -15.00 9.39 -11.26
C SER A 390 -15.41 8.24 -10.35
N ILE A 391 -16.71 8.00 -10.26
CA ILE A 391 -17.28 6.82 -9.62
C ILE A 391 -17.39 5.71 -10.68
N ALA A 392 -16.70 4.61 -10.45
CA ALA A 392 -16.73 3.43 -11.30
C ALA A 392 -17.35 2.24 -10.57
N ALA A 393 -17.92 1.33 -11.33
CA ALA A 393 -18.41 0.04 -10.86
C ALA A 393 -17.59 -1.08 -11.49
N SER A 394 -17.03 -1.96 -10.67
CA SER A 394 -16.34 -3.18 -11.08
C SER A 394 -17.23 -4.37 -10.83
N PHE A 395 -17.44 -5.18 -11.86
CA PHE A 395 -18.26 -6.42 -11.82
C PHE A 395 -17.36 -7.63 -11.96
N GLY A 396 -17.67 -8.69 -11.23
CA GLY A 396 -16.92 -9.94 -11.24
C GLY A 396 -17.56 -10.97 -10.31
N ASP A 397 -16.85 -12.06 -10.08
CA ASP A 397 -17.32 -13.11 -9.17
C ASP A 397 -16.49 -13.09 -7.88
N ARG A 398 -17.17 -13.28 -6.74
CA ARG A 398 -16.56 -13.35 -5.40
C ARG A 398 -15.66 -12.15 -5.05
N LEU A 399 -16.08 -10.94 -5.42
CA LEU A 399 -15.34 -9.72 -5.18
C LEU A 399 -15.32 -9.27 -3.70
N ALA A 400 -16.30 -9.71 -2.92
CA ALA A 400 -16.38 -9.48 -1.48
C ALA A 400 -17.10 -10.63 -0.78
N PRO A 401 -16.91 -10.82 0.54
CA PRO A 401 -17.59 -11.87 1.31
C PRO A 401 -19.07 -11.57 1.56
N GLY A 402 -19.51 -10.34 1.40
CA GLY A 402 -20.87 -9.90 1.67
C GLY A 402 -21.17 -8.51 1.13
N VAL A 403 -22.36 -8.01 1.40
CA VAL A 403 -22.84 -6.70 0.97
C VAL A 403 -22.56 -5.68 2.07
N VAL A 404 -21.77 -4.65 1.78
CA VAL A 404 -21.48 -3.54 2.70
C VAL A 404 -21.48 -2.22 1.93
N LEU A 405 -22.19 -1.23 2.46
CA LEU A 405 -22.20 0.15 1.99
C LEU A 405 -21.33 1.01 2.93
N ASN A 406 -20.46 1.84 2.38
CA ASN A 406 -19.76 2.83 3.17
C ASN A 406 -20.70 4.01 3.45
N THR A 407 -21.00 4.24 4.72
CA THR A 407 -21.84 5.36 5.20
C THR A 407 -21.05 6.54 5.72
N SER A 408 -19.71 6.46 5.72
CA SER A 408 -18.84 7.55 6.15
C SER A 408 -18.69 8.60 5.04
N ALA A 409 -18.61 9.86 5.44
CA ALA A 409 -18.27 10.95 4.52
C ALA A 409 -16.84 10.80 3.93
N GLN A 410 -15.95 10.11 4.65
CA GLN A 410 -14.64 9.71 4.15
C GLN A 410 -14.69 8.25 3.70
N LEU A 411 -14.48 8.04 2.42
CA LEU A 411 -14.43 6.69 1.86
C LEU A 411 -13.16 5.96 2.28
N SER A 412 -13.32 4.73 2.74
CA SER A 412 -12.21 3.83 3.05
C SER A 412 -11.73 3.12 1.78
N PRO A 413 -10.42 2.87 1.61
CA PRO A 413 -9.91 1.99 0.56
C PRO A 413 -10.16 0.50 0.83
N ALA A 414 -10.66 0.16 2.04
CA ALA A 414 -11.00 -1.20 2.44
C ALA A 414 -12.45 -1.27 2.93
N LEU A 415 -13.22 -2.25 2.46
CA LEU A 415 -14.60 -2.47 2.89
C LEU A 415 -14.88 -3.98 2.90
N ALA A 416 -15.41 -4.50 4.00
CA ALA A 416 -15.63 -5.94 4.21
C ALA A 416 -14.38 -6.80 3.91
N GLY A 417 -13.21 -6.31 4.23
CA GLY A 417 -11.94 -6.99 3.95
C GLY A 417 -11.53 -7.02 2.48
N SER A 418 -12.27 -6.38 1.59
CA SER A 418 -11.91 -6.27 0.17
C SER A 418 -11.30 -4.92 -0.15
N THR A 419 -10.34 -4.90 -1.09
CA THR A 419 -9.77 -3.70 -1.68
C THR A 419 -9.78 -3.77 -3.19
N LEU A 420 -9.64 -2.59 -3.79
CA LEU A 420 -9.44 -2.45 -5.21
C LEU A 420 -8.23 -1.55 -5.47
N THR A 421 -7.35 -1.99 -6.34
CA THR A 421 -6.21 -1.20 -6.81
C THR A 421 -6.30 -0.94 -8.30
N VAL A 422 -5.77 0.21 -8.68
CA VAL A 422 -5.62 0.66 -10.06
C VAL A 422 -4.13 0.80 -10.36
N ARG A 423 -3.59 -0.06 -11.25
CA ARG A 423 -2.26 0.14 -11.83
C ARG A 423 -2.44 0.83 -13.17
N ASP A 424 -2.01 2.07 -13.26
CA ASP A 424 -2.18 2.90 -14.45
C ASP A 424 -1.14 2.61 -15.55
N SER A 425 -1.26 3.30 -16.70
CA SER A 425 -0.37 3.16 -17.85
C SER A 425 1.08 3.57 -17.57
N ALA A 426 1.32 4.37 -16.53
CA ALA A 426 2.66 4.72 -16.04
C ALA A 426 3.22 3.68 -15.07
N GLY A 427 2.49 2.58 -14.79
CA GLY A 427 2.88 1.53 -13.86
C GLY A 427 2.63 1.86 -12.40
N VAL A 428 2.08 3.03 -12.07
CA VAL A 428 1.83 3.46 -10.69
C VAL A 428 0.59 2.77 -10.15
N LEU A 429 0.72 2.19 -8.96
CA LEU A 429 -0.33 1.47 -8.27
C LEU A 429 -0.99 2.39 -7.23
N ARG A 430 -2.33 2.48 -7.26
CA ARG A 430 -3.12 3.30 -6.34
C ARG A 430 -4.32 2.53 -5.82
N LEU A 431 -4.76 2.85 -4.59
CA LEU A 431 -5.99 2.32 -4.02
C LEU A 431 -7.21 3.13 -4.48
N GLY A 432 -8.26 2.43 -4.89
CA GLY A 432 -9.58 3.01 -5.04
C GLY A 432 -10.28 3.14 -3.68
N ARG A 433 -10.95 4.26 -3.43
CA ARG A 433 -11.79 4.45 -2.25
C ARG A 433 -13.17 3.85 -2.52
N LEU A 434 -13.67 3.01 -1.59
CA LEU A 434 -14.83 2.15 -1.82
C LEU A 434 -16.13 2.77 -1.29
N TYR A 435 -17.15 2.82 -2.14
CA TYR A 435 -18.53 3.17 -1.77
C TYR A 435 -19.32 1.95 -1.32
N PHE A 436 -19.16 0.87 -2.07
CA PHE A 436 -19.99 -0.32 -1.95
C PHE A 436 -19.21 -1.55 -2.36
N VAL A 437 -19.42 -2.64 -1.65
CA VAL A 437 -18.92 -3.96 -2.03
C VAL A 437 -20.01 -5.01 -1.89
N SER A 438 -19.99 -5.97 -2.80
CA SER A 438 -20.80 -7.19 -2.78
C SER A 438 -20.03 -8.33 -3.45
N PRO A 439 -20.50 -9.57 -3.37
CA PRO A 439 -19.87 -10.67 -4.10
C PRO A 439 -19.73 -10.44 -5.61
N GLY A 440 -20.65 -9.66 -6.21
CA GLY A 440 -20.69 -9.42 -7.66
C GLY A 440 -20.27 -8.03 -8.11
N GLN A 441 -20.13 -7.06 -7.20
CA GLN A 441 -19.92 -5.66 -7.58
C GLN A 441 -19.14 -4.89 -6.52
N ILE A 442 -18.25 -4.00 -6.97
CA ILE A 442 -17.58 -2.99 -6.15
C ILE A 442 -17.75 -1.63 -6.81
N ASN A 443 -18.30 -0.63 -6.07
CA ASN A 443 -18.30 0.76 -6.51
C ASN A 443 -17.16 1.51 -5.81
N PHE A 444 -16.36 2.22 -6.59
CA PHE A 444 -15.17 2.89 -6.09
C PHE A 444 -14.91 4.21 -6.80
N GLU A 445 -14.14 5.09 -6.16
CA GLU A 445 -13.58 6.27 -6.81
C GLU A 445 -12.28 5.89 -7.52
N VAL A 446 -12.17 6.24 -8.79
CA VAL A 446 -10.91 6.13 -9.53
C VAL A 446 -9.92 7.15 -8.96
N PRO A 447 -8.71 6.74 -8.55
CA PRO A 447 -7.77 7.65 -7.90
C PRO A 447 -7.42 8.89 -8.73
N ALA A 448 -7.29 10.05 -8.07
CA ALA A 448 -7.17 11.38 -8.71
C ALA A 448 -6.01 11.52 -9.72
N SER A 449 -4.88 10.89 -9.45
CA SER A 449 -3.66 11.02 -10.26
C SER A 449 -3.44 9.80 -11.18
N THR A 450 -4.49 9.05 -11.51
CA THR A 450 -4.40 7.91 -12.43
C THR A 450 -4.06 8.40 -13.84
N ALA A 451 -2.97 7.90 -14.42
CA ALA A 451 -2.53 8.29 -15.75
C ALA A 451 -3.48 7.76 -16.84
N VAL A 452 -3.67 8.57 -17.88
CA VAL A 452 -4.47 8.21 -19.08
C VAL A 452 -3.82 7.05 -19.81
N GLY A 453 -4.63 6.13 -20.31
CA GLY A 453 -4.20 4.92 -21.02
C GLY A 453 -4.84 3.66 -20.46
N GLU A 454 -4.31 2.50 -20.78
CA GLU A 454 -4.81 1.24 -20.23
C GLU A 454 -4.35 1.06 -18.77
N ALA A 455 -5.29 0.81 -17.88
CA ALA A 455 -5.04 0.49 -16.50
C ALA A 455 -5.49 -0.94 -16.17
N THR A 456 -4.82 -1.56 -15.20
CA THR A 456 -5.22 -2.84 -14.63
C THR A 456 -5.91 -2.61 -13.28
N ILE A 457 -7.14 -3.08 -13.17
CA ILE A 457 -7.88 -3.15 -11.91
C ILE A 457 -7.58 -4.49 -11.26
N THR A 458 -7.25 -4.47 -9.98
CA THR A 458 -7.11 -5.70 -9.18
C THR A 458 -7.96 -5.58 -7.92
N VAL A 459 -8.88 -6.50 -7.75
CA VAL A 459 -9.64 -6.67 -6.51
C VAL A 459 -8.98 -7.76 -5.69
N LEU A 460 -8.70 -7.48 -4.44
CA LEU A 460 -8.22 -8.43 -3.46
C LEU A 460 -9.26 -8.58 -2.36
N THR A 461 -9.71 -9.79 -2.13
CA THR A 461 -10.71 -10.08 -1.09
C THR A 461 -10.06 -10.35 0.25
N GLY A 462 -10.81 -10.21 1.35
CA GLY A 462 -10.39 -10.61 2.69
C GLY A 462 -9.97 -12.07 2.82
N THR A 463 -10.38 -12.94 1.90
CA THR A 463 -9.98 -14.36 1.84
C THR A 463 -8.73 -14.61 1.01
N GLY A 464 -8.14 -13.58 0.41
CA GLY A 464 -6.91 -13.70 -0.39
C GLY A 464 -7.11 -13.96 -1.88
N SER A 465 -8.35 -14.11 -2.33
CA SER A 465 -8.61 -14.25 -3.77
C SER A 465 -8.40 -12.93 -4.50
N THR A 466 -7.81 -13.01 -5.69
CA THR A 466 -7.58 -11.84 -6.55
C THR A 466 -8.36 -11.97 -7.85
N SER A 467 -9.06 -10.91 -8.23
CA SER A 467 -9.71 -10.77 -9.54
C SER A 467 -9.10 -9.60 -10.28
N THR A 468 -8.81 -9.76 -11.57
CA THR A 468 -8.14 -8.72 -12.35
C THR A 468 -8.89 -8.43 -13.66
N GLY A 469 -8.77 -7.19 -14.13
CA GLY A 469 -9.30 -6.78 -15.41
C GLY A 469 -8.66 -5.49 -15.92
N LYS A 470 -8.90 -5.16 -17.18
CA LYS A 470 -8.38 -3.96 -17.80
C LYS A 470 -9.49 -2.94 -18.00
N VAL A 471 -9.15 -1.66 -17.92
CA VAL A 471 -10.04 -0.54 -18.20
C VAL A 471 -9.25 0.59 -18.86
N ALA A 472 -9.88 1.32 -19.79
CA ALA A 472 -9.29 2.53 -20.34
C ALA A 472 -9.48 3.70 -19.38
N ILE A 473 -8.43 4.47 -19.12
CA ILE A 473 -8.50 5.74 -18.40
C ILE A 473 -8.47 6.87 -19.42
N LYS A 474 -9.45 7.76 -19.36
CA LYS A 474 -9.53 8.99 -20.17
C LYS A 474 -9.64 10.21 -19.25
N ASN A 475 -9.26 11.40 -19.72
CA ASN A 475 -9.45 12.62 -18.95
C ASN A 475 -10.93 12.88 -18.61
N ALA A 476 -11.80 12.66 -19.60
CA ALA A 476 -13.25 12.70 -19.41
C ALA A 476 -13.88 11.38 -19.83
N SER A 477 -14.87 10.91 -19.07
CA SER A 477 -15.73 9.77 -19.36
C SER A 477 -17.08 10.03 -18.71
N PRO A 478 -17.89 10.92 -19.33
CA PRO A 478 -19.08 11.44 -18.68
C PRO A 478 -20.17 10.36 -18.55
N GLY A 479 -20.77 10.29 -17.37
CA GLY A 479 -21.96 9.51 -17.10
C GLY A 479 -22.95 10.31 -16.28
N ILE A 480 -24.24 10.29 -16.65
CA ILE A 480 -25.32 10.93 -15.91
C ILE A 480 -26.01 9.87 -15.05
N PHE A 481 -26.12 10.12 -13.75
CA PHE A 481 -26.89 9.26 -12.85
C PHE A 481 -28.38 9.37 -13.17
N THR A 482 -29.07 8.23 -13.10
CA THR A 482 -30.52 8.17 -13.32
C THR A 482 -31.25 7.91 -12.02
N ALA A 483 -32.48 8.38 -11.89
CA ALA A 483 -33.31 8.16 -10.70
C ALA A 483 -33.58 6.67 -10.43
N ASN A 484 -33.57 5.85 -11.47
CA ASN A 484 -33.71 4.39 -11.36
C ASN A 484 -32.40 3.65 -11.04
N GLY A 485 -31.25 4.35 -10.99
CA GLY A 485 -29.95 3.78 -10.67
C GLY A 485 -29.42 2.73 -11.68
N ASN A 486 -29.90 2.73 -12.92
CA ASN A 486 -29.58 1.75 -13.96
C ASN A 486 -28.94 2.34 -15.23
N GLY A 487 -28.62 3.63 -15.21
CA GLY A 487 -28.01 4.34 -16.34
C GLY A 487 -28.97 4.69 -17.48
N ALA A 488 -30.27 4.45 -17.34
CA ALA A 488 -31.27 4.74 -18.38
C ALA A 488 -32.50 5.47 -17.84
N GLY A 489 -33.21 6.15 -18.70
CA GLY A 489 -34.46 6.85 -18.37
C GLY A 489 -34.23 8.26 -17.81
N VAL A 490 -34.96 8.64 -16.78
CA VAL A 490 -34.94 10.00 -16.22
C VAL A 490 -33.67 10.26 -15.37
N PRO A 491 -33.00 11.43 -15.53
CA PRO A 491 -31.82 11.74 -14.74
C PRO A 491 -32.15 11.95 -13.25
N ALA A 492 -31.21 11.62 -12.39
CA ALA A 492 -31.16 12.14 -11.03
C ALA A 492 -30.78 13.63 -11.14
N ALA A 493 -31.74 14.52 -11.01
CA ALA A 493 -31.55 15.94 -11.26
C ALA A 493 -32.49 16.80 -10.42
N LEU A 494 -32.10 18.05 -10.23
CA LEU A 494 -32.95 19.12 -9.69
C LEU A 494 -33.22 20.15 -10.77
N ALA A 495 -34.41 20.75 -10.77
CA ALA A 495 -34.75 21.84 -11.69
C ALA A 495 -35.37 23.02 -10.96
N VAL A 496 -35.10 24.19 -11.49
CA VAL A 496 -35.68 25.45 -11.00
C VAL A 496 -36.17 26.24 -12.19
N ARG A 497 -37.44 26.71 -12.12
CA ARG A 497 -37.97 27.71 -13.02
C ARG A 497 -37.73 29.11 -12.44
N VAL A 498 -37.18 29.99 -13.23
CA VAL A 498 -36.91 31.38 -12.88
C VAL A 498 -37.86 32.26 -13.71
N SER A 499 -38.78 32.95 -13.05
CA SER A 499 -39.72 33.87 -13.67
C SER A 499 -39.06 35.21 -14.00
N ALA A 500 -39.72 36.06 -14.81
CA ALA A 500 -39.17 37.35 -15.24
C ALA A 500 -38.82 38.33 -14.08
N ASP A 501 -39.50 38.18 -12.96
CA ASP A 501 -39.25 38.96 -11.74
C ASP A 501 -38.13 38.39 -10.85
N GLY A 502 -37.47 37.30 -11.29
CA GLY A 502 -36.42 36.60 -10.56
C GLY A 502 -36.92 35.58 -9.55
N THR A 503 -38.21 35.36 -9.42
CA THR A 503 -38.79 34.35 -8.53
C THR A 503 -38.37 32.95 -8.96
N GLN A 504 -37.80 32.16 -8.03
CA GLN A 504 -37.36 30.78 -8.25
C GLN A 504 -38.39 29.77 -7.73
N THR A 505 -38.85 28.90 -8.59
CA THR A 505 -39.81 27.84 -8.24
C THR A 505 -39.20 26.46 -8.57
N PRO A 506 -39.07 25.55 -7.58
CA PRO A 506 -38.64 24.18 -7.86
C PRO A 506 -39.59 23.47 -8.83
N VAL A 507 -39.01 22.70 -9.74
CA VAL A 507 -39.75 21.90 -10.74
C VAL A 507 -39.31 20.43 -10.59
N ASN A 508 -40.28 19.54 -10.51
CA ASN A 508 -39.98 18.11 -10.44
C ASN A 508 -39.47 17.61 -11.79
N VAL A 509 -38.33 16.96 -11.79
CA VAL A 509 -37.72 16.33 -12.98
C VAL A 509 -38.30 14.93 -13.19
N PHE A 510 -38.58 14.22 -12.10
CA PHE A 510 -39.12 12.86 -12.12
C PHE A 510 -40.15 12.63 -11.02
N ALA A 511 -40.97 11.60 -11.22
CA ALA A 511 -41.87 11.08 -10.20
C ALA A 511 -41.71 9.57 -10.16
N CYS A 512 -41.74 8.98 -8.94
CA CYS A 512 -41.58 7.55 -8.74
C CYS A 512 -42.90 6.94 -8.26
N ASP A 513 -43.22 5.75 -8.74
CA ASP A 513 -44.37 4.97 -8.28
C ASP A 513 -44.07 4.29 -6.92
N ALA A 514 -45.07 3.61 -6.36
CA ALA A 514 -44.94 2.91 -5.09
C ALA A 514 -43.96 1.74 -5.12
N ALA A 515 -43.57 1.25 -6.29
CA ALA A 515 -42.54 0.25 -6.48
C ALA A 515 -41.14 0.86 -6.68
N GLY A 516 -41.02 2.20 -6.56
CA GLY A 516 -39.74 2.90 -6.72
C GLY A 516 -39.29 3.10 -8.17
N ARG A 517 -40.14 2.85 -9.16
CA ARG A 517 -39.81 3.07 -10.58
C ARG A 517 -40.10 4.53 -10.92
N CYS A 518 -39.08 5.24 -11.40
CA CYS A 518 -39.16 6.65 -11.69
C CYS A 518 -39.31 6.91 -13.20
N ALA A 519 -40.17 7.87 -13.53
CA ALA A 519 -40.42 8.31 -14.89
C ALA A 519 -40.29 9.85 -14.98
N PRO A 520 -40.06 10.42 -16.21
CA PRO A 520 -39.94 11.86 -16.38
C PRO A 520 -41.25 12.57 -15.98
N ALA A 521 -41.15 13.49 -15.02
CA ALA A 521 -42.31 14.33 -14.67
C ALA A 521 -42.46 15.47 -15.69
N PRO A 522 -43.72 15.84 -16.04
CA PRO A 522 -43.99 16.97 -16.92
C PRO A 522 -43.46 18.28 -16.32
N MET A 523 -42.47 18.90 -16.93
CA MET A 523 -41.91 20.18 -16.51
C MET A 523 -42.57 21.34 -17.27
N SER A 524 -43.44 22.05 -16.60
CA SER A 524 -44.09 23.22 -17.20
C SER A 524 -43.09 24.37 -17.35
N MET A 525 -42.92 24.84 -18.58
CA MET A 525 -42.02 25.97 -18.90
C MET A 525 -42.53 27.32 -18.38
N GLY A 526 -43.76 27.41 -17.86
CA GLY A 526 -44.37 28.64 -17.34
C GLY A 526 -44.66 29.70 -18.41
N ALA A 527 -44.49 30.99 -18.13
CA ALA A 527 -44.63 32.09 -19.09
C ALA A 527 -43.55 32.02 -20.18
N ALA A 528 -43.74 32.69 -21.31
CA ALA A 528 -42.77 32.72 -22.41
C ALA A 528 -41.40 33.31 -22.00
N THR A 529 -41.40 34.15 -20.98
CA THR A 529 -40.21 34.81 -20.41
C THR A 529 -39.51 33.98 -19.34
N ASP A 530 -40.13 32.89 -18.86
CA ASP A 530 -39.57 32.07 -17.81
C ASP A 530 -38.46 31.15 -18.38
N GLN A 531 -37.50 30.89 -17.54
CA GLN A 531 -36.36 30.02 -17.87
C GLN A 531 -36.30 28.82 -16.92
N ILE A 532 -35.97 27.63 -17.42
CA ILE A 532 -35.74 26.47 -16.59
C ILE A 532 -34.25 26.12 -16.61
N PHE A 533 -33.69 26.01 -15.43
CA PHE A 533 -32.32 25.49 -15.20
C PHE A 533 -32.41 24.12 -14.57
N VAL A 534 -31.61 23.18 -15.08
CA VAL A 534 -31.53 21.81 -14.59
C VAL A 534 -30.11 21.53 -14.12
N SER A 535 -29.96 21.07 -12.88
CA SER A 535 -28.72 20.54 -12.34
C SER A 535 -28.72 19.02 -12.48
N LEU A 536 -28.01 18.50 -13.46
CA LEU A 536 -27.79 17.08 -13.65
C LEU A 536 -26.68 16.60 -12.72
N TYR A 537 -26.82 15.44 -12.11
CA TYR A 537 -25.76 14.80 -11.33
C TYR A 537 -25.14 13.68 -12.15
N GLY A 538 -23.82 13.62 -12.14
CA GLY A 538 -23.03 12.69 -12.96
C GLY A 538 -21.68 12.39 -12.36
N THR A 539 -20.83 11.78 -13.16
CA THR A 539 -19.44 11.51 -12.83
C THR A 539 -18.56 11.53 -14.08
N GLY A 540 -17.25 11.67 -13.91
CA GLY A 540 -16.28 11.62 -15.01
C GLY A 540 -16.20 12.89 -15.86
N VAL A 541 -16.62 14.03 -15.32
CA VAL A 541 -16.66 15.34 -16.01
C VAL A 541 -15.60 16.31 -15.48
N ARG A 542 -15.22 16.22 -14.21
CA ARG A 542 -14.40 17.24 -13.50
C ARG A 542 -13.00 17.44 -14.07
N LYS A 543 -12.44 16.43 -14.78
CA LYS A 543 -11.11 16.51 -15.43
C LYS A 543 -11.17 17.01 -16.86
N ARG A 544 -12.29 17.56 -17.31
CA ARG A 544 -12.43 18.20 -18.62
C ARG A 544 -11.35 19.26 -18.84
N THR A 545 -10.98 19.46 -20.09
CA THR A 545 -9.96 20.46 -20.45
C THR A 545 -10.46 21.88 -20.31
N ASP A 546 -11.71 22.15 -20.71
CA ASP A 546 -12.36 23.46 -20.61
C ASP A 546 -13.89 23.30 -20.49
N LEU A 547 -14.59 24.33 -19.96
CA LEU A 547 -16.05 24.38 -19.95
C LEU A 547 -16.64 24.48 -21.38
N GLU A 548 -15.97 25.15 -22.28
CA GLU A 548 -16.38 25.27 -23.71
C GLU A 548 -16.37 23.91 -24.45
N LYS A 549 -15.65 22.93 -23.92
CA LYS A 549 -15.63 21.54 -24.42
C LYS A 549 -16.76 20.68 -23.86
N VAL A 550 -17.62 21.28 -23.02
CA VAL A 550 -18.83 20.64 -22.51
C VAL A 550 -20.03 21.15 -23.30
N THR A 551 -20.63 20.27 -24.07
CA THR A 551 -21.84 20.57 -24.86
C THR A 551 -22.98 19.69 -24.42
N CYS A 552 -24.20 20.23 -24.45
CA CYS A 552 -25.41 19.48 -24.16
C CYS A 552 -26.43 19.68 -25.28
N THR A 553 -27.13 18.63 -25.66
CA THR A 553 -28.31 18.72 -26.53
C THR A 553 -29.54 18.16 -25.82
N ILE A 554 -30.66 18.81 -25.98
CA ILE A 554 -31.96 18.39 -25.49
C ILE A 554 -32.91 18.28 -26.68
N GLY A 555 -33.41 17.08 -26.97
CA GLY A 555 -34.23 16.85 -28.18
C GLY A 555 -33.54 17.26 -29.48
N GLY A 556 -32.20 17.18 -29.54
CA GLY A 556 -31.38 17.60 -30.66
C GLY A 556 -31.09 19.12 -30.71
N VAL A 557 -31.66 19.92 -29.80
CA VAL A 557 -31.41 21.37 -29.69
C VAL A 557 -30.26 21.62 -28.73
N ALA A 558 -29.29 22.47 -29.09
CA ALA A 558 -28.20 22.86 -28.22
C ALA A 558 -28.70 23.58 -26.96
N ALA A 559 -28.30 23.12 -25.81
CA ALA A 559 -28.64 23.70 -24.50
C ALA A 559 -27.41 24.34 -23.87
N PRO A 560 -27.54 25.62 -23.39
CA PRO A 560 -26.44 26.28 -22.69
C PRO A 560 -25.99 25.51 -21.44
N VAL A 561 -24.67 25.35 -21.27
CA VAL A 561 -24.05 24.74 -20.08
C VAL A 561 -23.35 25.85 -19.32
N SER A 562 -23.79 26.12 -18.09
CA SER A 562 -23.24 27.20 -17.25
C SER A 562 -22.22 26.69 -16.22
N PHE A 563 -22.23 25.39 -15.92
CA PHE A 563 -21.30 24.74 -15.02
C PHE A 563 -21.17 23.24 -15.37
N ALA A 564 -19.98 22.70 -15.24
CA ALA A 564 -19.73 21.27 -15.27
C ALA A 564 -18.48 20.97 -14.44
N GLY A 565 -18.59 20.20 -13.36
CA GLY A 565 -17.44 19.92 -12.48
C GLY A 565 -17.85 19.29 -11.16
N ALA A 566 -16.92 19.30 -10.19
CA ALA A 566 -17.13 18.67 -8.89
C ALA A 566 -18.32 19.30 -8.14
N GLN A 567 -19.20 18.46 -7.60
CA GLN A 567 -20.38 18.89 -6.83
C GLN A 567 -20.03 19.15 -5.35
N GLY A 568 -18.91 18.60 -4.85
CA GLY A 568 -18.49 18.69 -3.45
C GLY A 568 -18.37 17.32 -2.78
N SER A 569 -19.14 16.34 -3.21
CA SER A 569 -18.97 14.94 -2.79
C SER A 569 -17.89 14.23 -3.62
N ILE A 570 -17.24 13.24 -3.03
CA ILE A 570 -16.21 12.44 -3.70
C ILE A 570 -16.81 11.87 -4.99
N GLY A 571 -16.12 12.00 -6.11
CA GLY A 571 -16.51 11.39 -7.40
C GLY A 571 -17.81 11.93 -8.04
N LEU A 572 -18.63 12.70 -7.34
CA LEU A 572 -19.89 13.25 -7.84
C LEU A 572 -19.64 14.57 -8.57
N ASP A 573 -20.09 14.65 -9.80
CA ASP A 573 -20.07 15.84 -10.63
C ASP A 573 -21.47 16.44 -10.79
N GLN A 574 -21.52 17.75 -11.04
CA GLN A 574 -22.74 18.49 -11.35
C GLN A 574 -22.59 19.20 -12.69
N ILE A 575 -23.64 19.17 -13.49
CA ILE A 575 -23.71 19.87 -14.77
C ILE A 575 -24.99 20.72 -14.77
N ASN A 576 -24.83 22.04 -14.90
CA ASN A 576 -25.96 22.96 -14.94
C ASN A 576 -26.24 23.35 -16.40
N ILE A 577 -27.46 23.03 -16.84
CA ILE A 577 -27.94 23.29 -18.19
C ILE A 577 -29.20 24.18 -18.14
N GLN A 578 -29.41 24.97 -19.19
CA GLN A 578 -30.66 25.71 -19.39
C GLN A 578 -31.48 25.01 -20.47
N ILE A 579 -32.78 24.81 -20.22
CA ILE A 579 -33.69 24.27 -21.23
C ILE A 579 -34.02 25.36 -22.26
N PRO A 580 -33.74 25.13 -23.56
CA PRO A 580 -34.11 26.08 -24.62
C PRO A 580 -35.63 26.27 -24.69
N ASN A 581 -36.09 27.53 -24.80
CA ASN A 581 -37.51 27.86 -24.92
C ASN A 581 -38.18 27.22 -26.17
N SER A 582 -37.41 26.90 -27.20
CA SER A 582 -37.88 26.21 -28.39
C SER A 582 -38.34 24.78 -28.15
N LEU A 583 -38.08 24.21 -26.96
CA LEU A 583 -38.51 22.87 -26.57
C LEU A 583 -39.87 22.84 -25.86
N ARG A 584 -40.49 24.02 -25.63
CA ARG A 584 -41.81 24.14 -25.02
C ARG A 584 -42.86 23.23 -25.73
N GLY A 585 -43.51 22.38 -24.96
CA GLY A 585 -44.54 21.48 -25.46
C GLY A 585 -44.01 20.26 -26.24
N ARG A 586 -42.72 20.00 -26.24
CA ARG A 586 -42.12 18.88 -26.99
C ARG A 586 -42.35 17.52 -26.33
N GLY A 587 -42.81 17.51 -25.07
CA GLY A 587 -42.98 16.26 -24.34
C GLY A 587 -41.65 15.63 -23.94
N GLU A 588 -41.55 14.30 -24.05
CA GLU A 588 -40.33 13.57 -23.73
C GLU A 588 -39.24 13.81 -24.78
N VAL A 589 -38.09 14.27 -24.30
CA VAL A 589 -36.91 14.59 -25.12
C VAL A 589 -35.65 14.00 -24.51
N ALA A 590 -34.76 13.47 -25.35
CA ALA A 590 -33.48 12.96 -24.93
C ALA A 590 -32.50 14.10 -24.60
N VAL A 591 -31.75 13.94 -23.52
CA VAL A 591 -30.62 14.80 -23.13
C VAL A 591 -29.33 14.03 -23.35
N LEU A 592 -28.40 14.62 -24.06
CA LEU A 592 -27.09 14.05 -24.35
C LEU A 592 -26.00 15.07 -23.99
N LEU A 593 -25.07 14.66 -23.12
CA LEU A 593 -23.91 15.45 -22.72
C LEU A 593 -22.65 14.97 -23.44
N THR A 594 -21.85 15.88 -23.96
CA THR A 594 -20.53 15.56 -24.52
C THR A 594 -19.47 16.40 -23.82
N VAL A 595 -18.38 15.76 -23.39
CA VAL A 595 -17.28 16.37 -22.65
C VAL A 595 -15.97 15.96 -23.30
N ASP A 596 -15.18 16.89 -23.79
CA ASP A 596 -13.92 16.63 -24.52
C ASP A 596 -14.08 15.59 -25.66
N GLY A 597 -15.25 15.57 -26.32
CA GLY A 597 -15.57 14.61 -27.37
C GLY A 597 -16.13 13.26 -26.91
N GLU A 598 -16.16 12.98 -25.61
CA GLU A 598 -16.74 11.77 -25.04
C GLU A 598 -18.22 12.02 -24.68
N THR A 599 -19.08 11.07 -25.01
CA THR A 599 -20.53 11.21 -24.88
C THR A 599 -21.08 10.42 -23.69
N SER A 600 -22.00 11.00 -22.90
CA SER A 600 -22.68 10.34 -21.80
C SER A 600 -23.74 9.33 -22.26
N ASN A 601 -24.26 8.54 -21.32
CA ASN A 601 -25.54 7.87 -21.52
C ASN A 601 -26.65 8.91 -21.79
N PRO A 602 -27.61 8.62 -22.72
CA PRO A 602 -28.78 9.47 -22.92
C PRO A 602 -29.75 9.34 -21.74
N VAL A 603 -30.30 10.48 -21.30
CA VAL A 603 -31.37 10.52 -20.28
C VAL A 603 -32.56 11.29 -20.84
N THR A 604 -33.75 11.15 -20.23
CA THR A 604 -34.99 11.69 -20.77
C THR A 604 -35.60 12.72 -19.83
N LEU A 605 -35.95 13.89 -20.35
CA LEU A 605 -36.74 14.91 -19.69
C LEU A 605 -38.11 15.02 -20.38
N ASN A 606 -39.15 15.50 -19.66
CA ASN A 606 -40.46 15.78 -20.24
C ASN A 606 -40.75 17.29 -20.15
N VAL A 607 -40.66 17.96 -21.30
CA VAL A 607 -40.78 19.43 -21.40
C VAL A 607 -42.17 19.83 -21.93
N GLN A 608 -42.94 20.52 -21.09
CA GLN A 608 -44.31 20.97 -21.42
C GLN A 608 -44.44 22.49 -21.57
#